data_bb3c1d655c718864e33400464967480a
#
_entry.id   bb3c1d655c718864e33400464967480a
#
_cell.length_a   1.000
_cell.length_b   1.000
_cell.length_c   1.000
_cell.angle_alpha   90.00
_cell.angle_beta   90.00
_cell.angle_gamma   90.00
#
_symmetry.space_group_name_H-M   'P 1'
#
loop_
_entity.id
_entity.type
_entity.pdbx_description
1 polymer ?
#
loop_
_entity_poly.entity_id
_entity_poly.type
_entity_poly.pdbx_seq_one_letter_code
_entity_poly.pdbx_strand_id
1 'polypeptide(L)'
;MQITEQSSLYDDLEKKPVREILEDINREDQKVALAVQKAIPQIEQLVNLIVPRMKQGGRIFYMGAGTSGRLGVLDASEIPPTFGMPPTWIIGLIAGGDTALRNPVEGAEDDMNRGWEELTGYHINDKDTVIGIAASGTTPYVIAVSYTHLTLPTTPYV
;
A
#
# COMPACT_ATOMS: atom_id res chain seq x y z
N MET A 1 -18.11 10.27 -0.21
CA MET A 1 -17.16 11.17 0.48
C MET A 1 -15.98 10.30 0.87
N GLN A 2 -14.76 10.66 0.48
CA GLN A 2 -13.56 9.87 0.79
C GLN A 2 -13.34 9.91 2.31
N ILE A 3 -13.01 8.77 2.91
CA ILE A 3 -12.78 8.68 4.36
C ILE A 3 -11.65 9.61 4.81
N THR A 4 -10.62 9.77 3.97
CA THR A 4 -9.46 10.65 4.21
C THR A 4 -9.80 12.14 4.22
N GLU A 5 -10.98 12.53 3.69
CA GLU A 5 -11.45 13.91 3.60
C GLU A 5 -12.58 14.22 4.61
N GLN A 6 -12.80 13.32 5.55
CA GLN A 6 -13.78 13.57 6.62
C GLN A 6 -13.25 14.57 7.64
N SER A 7 -14.17 15.29 8.26
CA SER A 7 -13.81 16.18 9.37
C SER A 7 -13.12 15.42 10.49
N SER A 8 -12.18 16.09 11.16
CA SER A 8 -11.50 15.54 12.33
C SER A 8 -12.52 15.08 13.39
N LEU A 9 -12.16 14.03 14.12
CA LEU A 9 -12.89 13.59 15.32
C LEU A 9 -12.58 14.47 16.54
N TYR A 10 -11.62 15.38 16.40
CA TYR A 10 -11.10 16.22 17.47
C TYR A 10 -11.12 17.68 17.01
N ASP A 11 -11.83 18.52 17.76
CA ASP A 11 -11.94 19.94 17.48
C ASP A 11 -10.85 20.75 18.23
N ASP A 12 -10.60 21.98 17.77
CA ASP A 12 -9.75 22.97 18.42
C ASP A 12 -8.33 22.44 18.79
N LEU A 13 -7.72 21.63 17.92
CA LEU A 13 -6.41 21.01 18.17
C LEU A 13 -5.34 22.05 18.55
N GLU A 14 -5.38 23.24 17.93
CA GLU A 14 -4.45 24.34 18.17
C GLU A 14 -4.58 24.95 19.59
N LYS A 15 -5.68 24.68 20.28
CA LYS A 15 -5.94 25.18 21.65
C LYS A 15 -5.67 24.13 22.72
N LYS A 16 -5.46 22.87 22.34
CA LYS A 16 -5.27 21.77 23.28
C LYS A 16 -3.86 21.78 23.88
N PRO A 17 -3.74 21.40 25.16
CA PRO A 17 -2.43 21.09 25.74
C PRO A 17 -1.75 19.95 24.97
N VAL A 18 -0.42 20.01 24.85
CA VAL A 18 0.37 18.98 24.14
C VAL A 18 0.04 17.57 24.64
N ARG A 19 -0.10 17.39 25.95
CA ARG A 19 -0.45 16.08 26.53
C ARG A 19 -1.77 15.53 26.00
N GLU A 20 -2.79 16.36 25.91
CA GLU A 20 -4.11 15.95 25.40
C GLU A 20 -4.03 15.53 23.92
N ILE A 21 -3.28 16.28 23.10
CA ILE A 21 -3.05 15.92 21.69
C ILE A 21 -2.37 14.55 21.59
N LEU A 22 -1.34 14.29 22.40
CA LEU A 22 -0.64 13.01 22.40
C LEU A 22 -1.54 11.85 22.85
N GLU A 23 -2.39 12.08 23.85
CA GLU A 23 -3.36 11.08 24.33
C GLU A 23 -4.44 10.81 23.26
N ASP A 24 -4.88 11.83 22.53
CA ASP A 24 -5.84 11.70 21.43
C ASP A 24 -5.24 10.87 20.28
N ILE A 25 -4.01 11.17 19.85
CA ILE A 25 -3.29 10.41 18.83
C ILE A 25 -3.15 8.94 19.27
N ASN A 26 -2.66 8.70 20.48
CA ASN A 26 -2.49 7.33 20.98
C ASN A 26 -3.81 6.56 21.07
N ARG A 27 -4.92 7.24 21.37
CA ARG A 27 -6.25 6.62 21.39
C ARG A 27 -6.71 6.16 20.01
N GLU A 28 -6.39 6.94 18.96
CA GLU A 28 -6.66 6.52 17.58
C GLU A 28 -5.74 5.37 17.15
N ASP A 29 -4.46 5.42 17.47
CA ASP A 29 -3.49 4.37 17.14
C ASP A 29 -3.89 3.02 17.73
N GLN A 30 -4.46 2.99 18.94
CA GLN A 30 -4.93 1.75 19.57
C GLN A 30 -6.06 1.07 18.78
N LYS A 31 -6.84 1.82 18.01
CA LYS A 31 -7.93 1.25 17.19
C LYS A 31 -7.40 0.46 16.00
N VAL A 32 -6.20 0.77 15.51
CA VAL A 32 -5.62 0.16 14.31
C VAL A 32 -5.45 -1.35 14.47
N ALA A 33 -4.85 -1.81 15.58
CA ALA A 33 -4.67 -3.23 15.85
C ALA A 33 -6.01 -4.00 15.90
N LEU A 34 -7.05 -3.38 16.48
CA LEU A 34 -8.38 -3.98 16.54
C LEU A 34 -9.07 -4.03 15.17
N ALA A 35 -8.82 -3.04 14.31
CA ALA A 35 -9.30 -3.07 12.93
C ALA A 35 -8.61 -4.18 12.13
N VAL A 36 -7.29 -4.29 12.22
CA VAL A 36 -6.51 -5.36 11.58
C VAL A 36 -6.95 -6.74 12.06
N GLN A 37 -7.24 -6.90 13.36
CA GLN A 37 -7.75 -8.17 13.91
C GLN A 37 -9.01 -8.66 13.18
N LYS A 38 -9.90 -7.73 12.81
CA LYS A 38 -11.12 -8.09 12.06
C LYS A 38 -10.82 -8.50 10.61
N ALA A 39 -9.71 -8.04 10.04
CA ALA A 39 -9.28 -8.33 8.69
C ALA A 39 -8.42 -9.60 8.57
N ILE A 40 -8.03 -10.23 9.69
CA ILE A 40 -7.20 -11.45 9.68
C ILE A 40 -7.73 -12.54 8.74
N PRO A 41 -9.04 -12.85 8.69
CA PRO A 41 -9.52 -13.88 7.77
C PRO A 41 -9.27 -13.56 6.29
N GLN A 42 -9.38 -12.30 5.90
CA GLN A 42 -9.11 -11.85 4.53
C GLN A 42 -7.60 -11.88 4.24
N ILE A 43 -6.78 -11.47 5.21
CA ILE A 43 -5.31 -11.55 5.11
C ILE A 43 -4.87 -13.01 4.97
N GLU A 44 -5.45 -13.94 5.74
CA GLU A 44 -5.16 -15.38 5.63
C GLU A 44 -5.49 -15.90 4.22
N GLN A 45 -6.64 -15.56 3.68
CA GLN A 45 -7.01 -15.95 2.32
C GLN A 45 -6.00 -15.44 1.28
N LEU A 46 -5.59 -14.17 1.39
CA LEU A 46 -4.60 -13.57 0.52
C LEU A 46 -3.26 -14.30 0.61
N VAL A 47 -2.75 -14.54 1.81
CA VAL A 47 -1.47 -15.25 2.03
C VAL A 47 -1.53 -16.67 1.44
N ASN A 48 -2.64 -17.38 1.63
CA ASN A 48 -2.84 -18.72 1.08
C ASN A 48 -2.85 -18.75 -0.46
N LEU A 49 -3.19 -17.65 -1.12
CA LEU A 49 -3.11 -17.51 -2.58
C LEU A 49 -1.69 -17.14 -3.04
N ILE A 50 -0.99 -16.28 -2.29
CA ILE A 50 0.33 -15.77 -2.65
C ILE A 50 1.42 -16.83 -2.50
N VAL A 51 1.45 -17.54 -1.37
CA VAL A 51 2.54 -18.47 -1.03
C VAL A 51 2.77 -19.55 -2.10
N PRO A 52 1.75 -20.23 -2.64
CA PRO A 52 1.96 -21.20 -3.72
C PRO A 52 2.53 -20.59 -5.00
N ARG A 53 2.13 -19.37 -5.34
CA ARG A 53 2.65 -18.64 -6.52
C ARG A 53 4.12 -18.27 -6.34
N MET A 54 4.50 -17.75 -5.18
CA MET A 54 5.89 -17.45 -4.87
C MET A 54 6.78 -18.70 -4.91
N LYS A 55 6.31 -19.85 -4.42
CA LYS A 55 7.02 -21.13 -4.52
C LYS A 55 7.24 -21.59 -5.97
N GLN A 56 6.47 -21.08 -6.91
CA GLN A 56 6.60 -21.34 -8.34
C GLN A 56 7.42 -20.26 -9.08
N GLY A 57 8.09 -19.38 -8.34
CA GLY A 57 8.92 -18.29 -8.87
C GLY A 57 8.15 -16.98 -9.12
N GLY A 58 6.95 -16.84 -8.59
CA GLY A 58 6.20 -15.58 -8.59
C GLY A 58 6.78 -14.55 -7.62
N ARG A 59 6.49 -13.29 -7.86
CA ARG A 59 6.96 -12.12 -7.10
C ARG A 59 5.78 -11.36 -6.51
N ILE A 60 6.06 -10.53 -5.52
CA ILE A 60 5.09 -9.55 -5.00
C ILE A 60 5.51 -8.15 -5.45
N PHE A 61 4.56 -7.39 -5.95
CA PHE A 61 4.72 -5.97 -6.26
C PHE A 61 3.83 -5.15 -5.35
N TYR A 62 4.42 -4.34 -4.48
CA TYR A 62 3.70 -3.29 -3.78
C TYR A 62 3.60 -2.06 -4.67
N MET A 63 2.41 -1.47 -4.74
CA MET A 63 2.19 -0.24 -5.50
C MET A 63 1.46 0.78 -4.67
N GLY A 64 1.96 1.99 -4.63
CA GLY A 64 1.32 3.08 -3.89
C GLY A 64 1.83 4.45 -4.29
N ALA A 65 1.17 5.48 -3.80
CA ALA A 65 1.60 6.86 -3.94
C ALA A 65 1.91 7.49 -2.58
N GLY A 66 2.74 8.51 -2.53
CA GLY A 66 3.05 9.23 -1.30
C GLY A 66 3.52 8.31 -0.17
N THR A 67 2.92 8.45 1.02
CA THR A 67 3.26 7.65 2.20
C THR A 67 2.98 6.15 1.98
N SER A 68 1.89 5.80 1.33
CA SER A 68 1.55 4.40 1.03
C SER A 68 2.60 3.74 0.14
N GLY A 69 3.08 4.45 -0.90
CA GLY A 69 4.17 3.97 -1.74
C GLY A 69 5.49 3.82 -0.99
N ARG A 70 5.82 4.78 -0.09
CA ARG A 70 7.02 4.70 0.75
C ARG A 70 6.99 3.50 1.68
N LEU A 71 5.83 3.17 2.27
CA LEU A 71 5.67 1.98 3.11
C LEU A 71 5.90 0.69 2.33
N GLY A 72 5.37 0.60 1.11
CA GLY A 72 5.61 -0.56 0.24
C GLY A 72 7.08 -0.73 -0.13
N VAL A 73 7.77 0.37 -0.47
CA VAL A 73 9.22 0.33 -0.76
C VAL A 73 10.03 -0.01 0.48
N LEU A 74 9.67 0.56 1.65
CA LEU A 74 10.33 0.26 2.91
C LEU A 74 10.25 -1.24 3.23
N ASP A 75 9.05 -1.81 3.22
CA ASP A 75 8.85 -3.24 3.50
C ASP A 75 9.64 -4.11 2.51
N ALA A 76 9.56 -3.83 1.21
CA ALA A 76 10.32 -4.55 0.19
C ALA A 76 11.83 -4.49 0.42
N SER A 77 12.36 -3.36 0.88
CA SER A 77 13.79 -3.16 1.15
C SER A 77 14.30 -3.93 2.36
N GLU A 78 13.44 -4.23 3.32
CA GLU A 78 13.76 -4.97 4.55
C GLU A 78 13.76 -6.50 4.37
N ILE A 79 13.16 -7.00 3.31
CA ILE A 79 13.06 -8.45 3.05
C ILE A 79 14.43 -9.12 2.86
N PRO A 80 15.36 -8.58 2.05
CA PRO A 80 16.68 -9.19 1.89
C PRO A 80 17.49 -9.25 3.18
N PRO A 81 17.69 -8.16 3.95
CA PRO A 81 18.49 -8.21 5.16
C PRO A 81 17.85 -9.00 6.30
N THR A 82 16.50 -9.02 6.38
CA THR A 82 15.78 -9.68 7.47
C THR A 82 15.59 -11.18 7.24
N PHE A 83 15.28 -11.58 6.01
CA PHE A 83 14.92 -12.96 5.66
C PHE A 83 15.92 -13.65 4.74
N GLY A 84 16.98 -12.96 4.27
CA GLY A 84 17.97 -13.50 3.35
C GLY A 84 17.40 -13.82 1.96
N MET A 85 16.28 -13.23 1.58
CA MET A 85 15.63 -13.46 0.31
C MET A 85 16.21 -12.56 -0.80
N PRO A 86 16.16 -13.00 -2.08
CA PRO A 86 16.58 -12.13 -3.18
C PRO A 86 15.77 -10.83 -3.23
N PRO A 87 16.39 -9.68 -3.54
CA PRO A 87 15.70 -8.39 -3.62
C PRO A 87 14.69 -8.31 -4.78
N THR A 88 14.68 -9.30 -5.64
CA THR A 88 13.74 -9.44 -6.76
C THR A 88 12.43 -10.12 -6.40
N TRP A 89 12.27 -10.64 -5.17
CA TRP A 89 11.07 -11.37 -4.76
C TRP A 89 9.92 -10.46 -4.37
N ILE A 90 10.25 -9.36 -3.68
CA ILE A 90 9.27 -8.34 -3.29
C ILE A 90 9.79 -7.00 -3.77
N ILE A 91 9.00 -6.29 -4.54
CA ILE A 91 9.37 -5.07 -5.24
C ILE A 91 8.38 -3.98 -4.87
N GLY A 92 8.89 -2.86 -4.38
CA GLY A 92 8.07 -1.69 -4.09
C GLY A 92 8.10 -0.70 -5.25
N LEU A 93 6.93 -0.30 -5.75
CA LEU A 93 6.74 0.73 -6.76
C LEU A 93 6.01 1.92 -6.15
N ILE A 94 6.54 3.10 -6.39
CA ILE A 94 5.96 4.35 -5.89
C ILE A 94 5.70 5.31 -7.04
N ALA A 95 4.52 5.90 -7.09
CA ALA A 95 4.21 6.95 -8.07
C ALA A 95 5.25 8.08 -8.00
N GLY A 96 5.86 8.42 -9.16
CA GLY A 96 6.98 9.36 -9.24
C GLY A 96 8.37 8.75 -9.04
N GLY A 97 8.46 7.41 -8.86
CA GLY A 97 9.71 6.65 -8.80
C GLY A 97 10.59 7.02 -7.59
N ASP A 98 11.88 6.73 -7.66
CA ASP A 98 12.84 6.93 -6.55
C ASP A 98 12.90 8.37 -6.04
N THR A 99 12.64 9.34 -6.89
CA THR A 99 12.57 10.76 -6.47
C THR A 99 11.49 10.96 -5.43
N ALA A 100 10.33 10.29 -5.58
CA ALA A 100 9.20 10.40 -4.67
C ALA A 100 9.44 9.78 -3.28
N LEU A 101 10.49 8.98 -3.11
CA LEU A 101 10.89 8.48 -1.80
C LEU A 101 11.31 9.60 -0.85
N ARG A 102 11.97 10.63 -1.37
CA ARG A 102 12.56 11.73 -0.58
C ARG A 102 11.87 13.06 -0.79
N ASN A 103 11.37 13.30 -2.00
CA ASN A 103 10.78 14.58 -2.38
C ASN A 103 9.37 14.37 -2.92
N PRO A 104 8.41 15.25 -2.65
CA PRO A 104 7.09 15.16 -3.28
C PRO A 104 7.21 15.32 -4.80
N VAL A 105 6.47 14.52 -5.55
CA VAL A 105 6.32 14.64 -7.01
C VAL A 105 4.85 14.87 -7.27
N GLU A 106 4.51 16.14 -7.53
CA GLU A 106 3.13 16.55 -7.74
C GLU A 106 2.53 15.87 -8.98
N GLY A 107 1.26 15.47 -8.88
CA GLY A 107 0.49 14.85 -9.96
C GLY A 107 0.91 13.41 -10.32
N ALA A 108 1.95 12.85 -9.71
CA ALA A 108 2.39 11.48 -10.01
C ALA A 108 1.34 10.42 -9.67
N GLU A 109 0.50 10.67 -8.66
CA GLU A 109 -0.57 9.75 -8.24
C GLU A 109 -1.77 9.73 -9.18
N ASP A 110 -1.92 10.76 -10.03
CA ASP A 110 -3.03 10.92 -10.97
C ASP A 110 -2.78 10.21 -12.31
N ASP A 111 -1.53 9.79 -12.58
CA ASP A 111 -1.17 9.11 -13.82
C ASP A 111 -1.64 7.65 -13.81
N MET A 112 -2.78 7.42 -14.47
CA MET A 112 -3.40 6.11 -14.58
C MET A 112 -2.61 5.09 -15.41
N ASN A 113 -1.73 5.53 -16.30
CA ASN A 113 -0.98 4.62 -17.18
C ASN A 113 0.35 4.21 -16.58
N ARG A 114 0.96 5.08 -15.81
CA ARG A 114 2.31 4.91 -15.28
C ARG A 114 2.49 3.62 -14.47
N GLY A 115 1.53 3.27 -13.63
CA GLY A 115 1.58 2.05 -12.82
C GLY A 115 1.67 0.79 -13.67
N TRP A 116 0.92 0.74 -14.76
CA TRP A 116 0.97 -0.39 -15.69
C TRP A 116 2.27 -0.42 -16.51
N GLU A 117 2.75 0.73 -16.99
CA GLU A 117 4.03 0.83 -17.69
C GLU A 117 5.19 0.33 -16.82
N GLU A 118 5.22 0.67 -15.54
CA GLU A 118 6.24 0.21 -14.61
C GLU A 118 6.18 -1.31 -14.40
N LEU A 119 5.01 -1.88 -14.19
CA LEU A 119 4.83 -3.33 -14.06
C LEU A 119 5.24 -4.09 -15.32
N THR A 120 4.88 -3.59 -16.50
CA THR A 120 5.28 -4.23 -17.77
C THR A 120 6.78 -4.19 -17.97
N GLY A 121 7.46 -3.16 -17.48
CA GLY A 121 8.92 -3.09 -17.46
C GLY A 121 9.58 -4.21 -16.66
N TYR A 122 8.90 -4.76 -15.66
CA TYR A 122 9.33 -5.92 -14.89
C TYR A 122 8.91 -7.26 -15.53
N HIS A 123 8.30 -7.26 -16.72
CA HIS A 123 7.80 -8.48 -17.38
C HIS A 123 6.89 -9.30 -16.45
N ILE A 124 5.88 -8.63 -15.87
CA ILE A 124 4.91 -9.25 -14.98
C ILE A 124 4.20 -10.43 -15.64
N ASN A 125 3.93 -11.49 -14.90
CA ASN A 125 3.30 -12.72 -15.38
C ASN A 125 2.22 -13.24 -14.40
N ASP A 126 1.56 -14.34 -14.73
CA ASP A 126 0.42 -14.92 -14.02
C ASP A 126 0.75 -15.49 -12.62
N LYS A 127 2.03 -15.65 -12.29
CA LYS A 127 2.50 -16.08 -10.97
C LYS A 127 2.73 -14.91 -10.02
N ASP A 128 2.92 -13.72 -10.58
CA ASP A 128 3.17 -12.51 -9.80
C ASP A 128 1.88 -12.03 -9.09
N THR A 129 2.05 -11.34 -7.98
CA THR A 129 0.96 -10.73 -7.23
C THR A 129 1.21 -9.24 -7.08
N VAL A 130 0.20 -8.43 -7.36
CA VAL A 130 0.24 -6.98 -7.15
C VAL A 130 -0.63 -6.63 -5.96
N ILE A 131 -0.06 -5.87 -5.03
CA ILE A 131 -0.75 -5.36 -3.83
C ILE A 131 -0.75 -3.84 -3.90
N GLY A 132 -1.93 -3.27 -4.14
CA GLY A 132 -2.14 -1.84 -4.11
C GLY A 132 -2.29 -1.32 -2.69
N ILE A 133 -1.54 -0.28 -2.33
CA ILE A 133 -1.59 0.38 -1.02
C ILE A 133 -2.08 1.80 -1.21
N ALA A 134 -3.27 2.10 -0.71
CA ALA A 134 -3.88 3.42 -0.81
C ALA A 134 -4.81 3.67 0.38
N ALA A 135 -4.55 4.71 1.17
CA ALA A 135 -5.37 5.06 2.33
C ALA A 135 -6.81 5.44 1.93
N SER A 136 -6.98 6.15 0.82
CA SER A 136 -8.29 6.51 0.27
C SER A 136 -8.99 5.36 -0.46
N GLY A 137 -8.24 4.33 -0.87
CA GLY A 137 -8.72 3.29 -1.78
C GLY A 137 -9.02 3.77 -3.22
N THR A 138 -8.70 5.03 -3.55
CA THR A 138 -9.10 5.67 -4.83
C THR A 138 -7.95 6.29 -5.62
N THR A 139 -6.69 6.04 -5.25
CA THR A 139 -5.51 6.58 -5.93
C THR A 139 -5.44 6.09 -7.38
N PRO A 140 -5.50 6.97 -8.41
CA PRO A 140 -5.58 6.59 -9.81
C PRO A 140 -4.44 5.67 -10.27
N TYR A 141 -3.20 5.99 -9.88
CA TYR A 141 -2.01 5.17 -10.14
C TYR A 141 -2.17 3.69 -9.71
N VAL A 142 -2.84 3.45 -8.57
CA VAL A 142 -3.07 2.10 -8.02
C VAL A 142 -4.29 1.43 -8.66
N ILE A 143 -5.40 2.16 -8.76
CA ILE A 143 -6.67 1.62 -9.24
C ILE A 143 -6.58 1.21 -10.71
N ALA A 144 -5.93 2.00 -11.54
CA ALA A 144 -5.83 1.74 -12.98
C ALA A 144 -5.24 0.35 -13.28
N VAL A 145 -4.28 -0.10 -12.49
CA VAL A 145 -3.70 -1.43 -12.67
C VAL A 145 -4.70 -2.53 -12.33
N SER A 146 -5.48 -2.37 -11.25
CA SER A 146 -6.43 -3.40 -10.82
C SER A 146 -7.66 -3.51 -11.74
N TYR A 147 -8.15 -2.39 -12.29
CA TYR A 147 -9.37 -2.39 -13.12
C TYR A 147 -9.13 -2.69 -14.60
N THR A 148 -7.98 -2.33 -15.15
CA THR A 148 -7.74 -2.42 -16.59
C THR A 148 -6.96 -3.65 -17.03
N HIS A 149 -6.16 -4.25 -16.14
CA HIS A 149 -5.17 -5.24 -16.53
C HIS A 149 -5.13 -6.51 -15.67
N LEU A 150 -5.73 -6.49 -14.49
CA LEU A 150 -5.74 -7.64 -13.59
C LEU A 150 -7.19 -8.09 -13.35
N THR A 151 -7.48 -9.34 -13.69
CA THR A 151 -8.71 -10.01 -13.22
C THR A 151 -8.50 -10.44 -11.78
N LEU A 152 -8.77 -9.53 -10.83
CA LEU A 152 -8.69 -9.85 -9.42
C LEU A 152 -10.07 -10.19 -8.85
N PRO A 153 -10.17 -11.18 -7.96
CA PRO A 153 -11.26 -11.17 -7.01
C PRO A 153 -11.08 -9.91 -6.16
N THR A 154 -11.93 -8.93 -6.37
CA THR A 154 -11.98 -7.72 -5.53
C THR A 154 -12.32 -8.15 -4.12
N THR A 155 -11.35 -8.11 -3.21
CA THR A 155 -11.66 -8.14 -1.79
C THR A 155 -12.30 -6.80 -1.43
N PRO A 156 -13.48 -6.81 -0.79
CA PRO A 156 -14.09 -5.57 -0.32
C PRO A 156 -13.15 -4.90 0.69
N TYR A 157 -13.14 -3.59 0.64
CA TYR A 157 -12.37 -2.69 1.51
C TYR A 157 -12.34 -3.14 2.98
N VAL A 158 -11.14 -3.13 3.55
CA VAL A 158 -10.93 -3.28 4.99
C VAL A 158 -10.85 -1.91 5.61
#